data_17b0635378651ad7b94cc863a3470842
#
_entry.id   17b0635378651ad7b94cc863a3470842
#
_cell.length_a   1.000
_cell.length_b   1.000
_cell.length_c   1.000
_cell.angle_alpha   90.00
_cell.angle_beta   90.00
_cell.angle_gamma   90.00
#
_symmetry.space_group_name_H-M   'P 1'
#
loop_
_entity.id
_entity.type
_entity.pdbx_description
1 polymer ?
#
loop_
_entity_poly.entity_id
_entity_poly.type
_entity_poly.pdbx_seq_one_letter_code
_entity_poly.pdbx_strand_id
1 'polypeptide(L)'
;KLYIKTHFCLGESVRVTDWFFIDFVENNGMAWGMSFIGKFWLSLVRSVAIVALIWYLHRIIKQGKHRLVYIFLVALVLAGAIGNMIDSMFYGLMFTASSPYYVAYQVPFGEGYAPFFMGKVVDMFRFPFFTYTWPEWFPIWGGQQGTFFDPVFNFADSCVSVGIIAMLIFCRKELEELGEGKKKSSDKSSSSEKNSSEKSSSGKSSEESARKS
;
A
#
# COMPACT_ATOMS: atom_id res chain seq x y z
N LYS A 1 1.12 -16.44 7.76
CA LYS A 1 -0.28 -16.00 7.74
C LYS A 1 -1.24 -17.18 7.83
N LEU A 2 -1.19 -18.15 6.90
CA LEU A 2 -2.06 -19.33 6.92
C LEU A 2 -2.02 -20.07 8.27
N TYR A 3 -0.82 -20.35 8.77
CA TYR A 3 -0.64 -21.01 10.06
C TYR A 3 -1.34 -20.24 11.20
N ILE A 4 -1.12 -18.93 11.29
CA ILE A 4 -1.74 -18.09 12.32
C ILE A 4 -3.27 -18.15 12.21
N LYS A 5 -3.82 -17.98 11.01
CA LYS A 5 -5.27 -17.99 10.79
C LYS A 5 -5.94 -19.33 11.17
N THR A 6 -5.22 -20.44 11.01
CA THR A 6 -5.78 -21.79 11.22
C THR A 6 -5.38 -22.46 12.55
N HIS A 7 -4.60 -21.77 13.40
CA HIS A 7 -4.16 -22.32 14.69
C HIS A 7 -4.34 -21.37 15.87
N PHE A 8 -4.67 -20.10 15.61
CA PHE A 8 -4.85 -19.08 16.63
C PHE A 8 -6.31 -18.61 16.65
N CYS A 9 -6.82 -18.30 17.83
CA CYS A 9 -8.04 -17.53 17.99
C CYS A 9 -7.78 -16.05 17.74
N LEU A 10 -8.78 -15.32 17.25
CA LEU A 10 -8.65 -13.88 16.99
C LEU A 10 -8.35 -13.12 18.29
N GLY A 11 -7.27 -12.33 18.28
CA GLY A 11 -6.78 -11.62 19.47
C GLY A 11 -5.86 -12.44 20.36
N GLU A 12 -5.58 -13.70 20.03
CA GLU A 12 -4.63 -14.52 20.77
C GLU A 12 -3.21 -13.96 20.60
N SER A 13 -2.44 -13.96 21.70
CA SER A 13 -1.09 -13.44 21.77
C SER A 13 -0.16 -14.45 22.41
N VAL A 14 0.91 -14.80 21.73
CA VAL A 14 1.98 -15.67 22.23
C VAL A 14 3.25 -14.85 22.41
N ARG A 15 3.74 -14.80 23.65
CA ARG A 15 5.01 -14.13 23.96
C ARG A 15 6.17 -15.04 23.54
N VAL A 16 6.99 -14.56 22.61
CA VAL A 16 8.22 -15.24 22.19
C VAL A 16 9.41 -14.76 22.99
N THR A 17 9.52 -13.44 23.21
CA THR A 17 10.50 -12.79 24.08
C THR A 17 9.83 -11.61 24.81
N ASP A 18 10.58 -10.88 25.62
CA ASP A 18 10.06 -9.70 26.34
C ASP A 18 9.67 -8.55 25.40
N TRP A 19 10.22 -8.52 24.21
CA TRP A 19 10.07 -7.47 23.20
C TRP A 19 9.49 -7.98 21.87
N PHE A 20 9.13 -9.27 21.76
CA PHE A 20 8.56 -9.86 20.55
C PHE A 20 7.39 -10.77 20.88
N PHE A 21 6.25 -10.51 20.27
CA PHE A 21 5.02 -11.28 20.39
C PHE A 21 4.52 -11.69 19.02
N ILE A 22 3.86 -12.85 18.99
CA ILE A 22 3.06 -13.28 17.85
C ILE A 22 1.60 -13.13 18.25
N ASP A 23 0.94 -12.17 17.63
CA ASP A 23 -0.46 -11.84 17.87
C ASP A 23 -1.29 -12.23 16.63
N PHE A 24 -2.54 -12.64 16.83
CA PHE A 24 -3.43 -12.80 15.70
C PHE A 24 -4.40 -11.63 15.60
N VAL A 25 -4.16 -10.77 14.61
CA VAL A 25 -5.02 -9.64 14.29
C VAL A 25 -5.48 -9.73 12.84
N GLU A 26 -6.76 -9.48 12.60
CA GLU A 26 -7.32 -9.33 11.26
C GLU A 26 -7.54 -7.87 10.92
N ASN A 27 -6.87 -7.41 9.87
CA ASN A 27 -6.89 -6.04 9.41
C ASN A 27 -7.74 -5.92 8.12
N ASN A 28 -8.69 -5.02 8.11
CA ASN A 28 -9.43 -4.67 6.89
C ASN A 28 -8.57 -3.94 5.85
N GLY A 29 -7.27 -3.78 6.13
CA GLY A 29 -6.34 -3.06 5.28
C GLY A 29 -6.41 -1.54 5.46
N MET A 30 -7.05 -1.09 6.52
CA MET A 30 -7.16 0.32 6.88
C MET A 30 -6.09 0.65 7.91
N ALA A 31 -5.25 1.64 7.62
CA ALA A 31 -4.37 2.21 8.63
C ALA A 31 -5.20 3.11 9.56
N TRP A 32 -4.99 2.94 10.89
CA TRP A 32 -5.55 3.84 11.91
C TRP A 32 -7.08 3.94 11.97
N GLY A 33 -7.82 2.89 11.58
CA GLY A 33 -9.29 2.86 11.71
C GLY A 33 -10.06 3.79 10.76
N MET A 34 -9.42 4.29 9.72
CA MET A 34 -10.08 5.14 8.71
C MET A 34 -11.09 4.32 7.89
N SER A 35 -12.38 4.48 8.21
CA SER A 35 -13.49 3.78 7.54
C SER A 35 -14.09 4.53 6.34
N PHE A 36 -13.51 5.66 5.93
CA PHE A 36 -14.07 6.54 4.89
C PHE A 36 -14.13 5.90 3.49
N ILE A 37 -13.22 4.97 3.22
CA ILE A 37 -13.19 4.24 1.95
C ILE A 37 -13.54 2.79 2.26
N GLY A 38 -14.66 2.30 1.73
CA GLY A 38 -15.06 0.90 1.90
C GLY A 38 -13.93 -0.04 1.47
N LYS A 39 -13.85 -1.20 2.13
CA LYS A 39 -12.80 -2.21 1.89
C LYS A 39 -12.63 -2.60 0.43
N PHE A 40 -13.73 -2.69 -0.32
CA PHE A 40 -13.73 -2.99 -1.74
C PHE A 40 -12.89 -1.96 -2.54
N TRP A 41 -13.11 -0.68 -2.32
CA TRP A 41 -12.37 0.39 -3.00
C TRP A 41 -10.89 0.37 -2.65
N LEU A 42 -10.55 0.08 -1.39
CA LEU A 42 -9.15 -0.05 -0.97
C LEU A 42 -8.46 -1.22 -1.68
N SER A 43 -9.13 -2.37 -1.79
CA SER A 43 -8.61 -3.53 -2.52
C SER A 43 -8.47 -3.23 -4.02
N LEU A 44 -9.41 -2.48 -4.60
CA LEU A 44 -9.34 -2.06 -5.99
C LEU A 44 -8.15 -1.12 -6.25
N VAL A 45 -7.97 -0.10 -5.42
CA VAL A 45 -6.83 0.84 -5.51
C VAL A 45 -5.50 0.08 -5.38
N ARG A 46 -5.40 -0.87 -4.44
CA ARG A 46 -4.22 -1.75 -4.31
C ARG A 46 -3.98 -2.57 -5.58
N SER A 47 -5.02 -3.12 -6.20
CA SER A 47 -4.89 -3.88 -7.45
C SER A 47 -4.32 -3.00 -8.56
N VAL A 48 -4.84 -1.80 -8.72
CA VAL A 48 -4.32 -0.83 -9.71
C VAL A 48 -2.87 -0.48 -9.42
N ALA A 49 -2.52 -0.25 -8.16
CA ALA A 49 -1.14 0.02 -7.76
C ALA A 49 -0.19 -1.15 -8.07
N ILE A 50 -0.63 -2.40 -7.84
CA ILE A 50 0.15 -3.61 -8.16
C ILE A 50 0.37 -3.71 -9.68
N VAL A 51 -0.65 -3.50 -10.50
CA VAL A 51 -0.53 -3.52 -11.96
C VAL A 51 0.44 -2.43 -12.43
N ALA A 52 0.34 -1.22 -11.87
CA ALA A 52 1.26 -0.13 -12.16
C ALA A 52 2.70 -0.45 -11.77
N LEU A 53 2.92 -1.09 -10.61
CA LEU A 53 4.25 -1.53 -10.15
C LEU A 53 4.81 -2.65 -11.03
N ILE A 54 4.00 -3.60 -11.49
CA ILE A 54 4.42 -4.66 -12.44
C ILE A 54 4.87 -4.01 -13.76
N TRP A 55 4.07 -3.12 -14.31
CA TRP A 55 4.40 -2.39 -15.54
C TRP A 55 5.69 -1.59 -15.36
N TYR A 56 5.82 -0.88 -14.24
CA TYR A 56 7.00 -0.10 -13.91
C TYR A 56 8.25 -0.98 -13.77
N LEU A 57 8.16 -2.08 -13.03
CA LEU A 57 9.26 -3.04 -12.87
C LEU A 57 9.71 -3.61 -14.21
N HIS A 58 8.76 -4.02 -15.07
CA HIS A 58 9.07 -4.49 -16.42
C HIS A 58 9.80 -3.41 -17.25
N ARG A 59 9.34 -2.15 -17.17
CA ARG A 59 9.95 -1.02 -17.87
C ARG A 59 11.40 -0.76 -17.44
N ILE A 60 11.69 -0.72 -16.14
CA ILE A 60 13.04 -0.46 -15.62
C ILE A 60 14.01 -1.61 -15.94
N ILE A 61 13.54 -2.86 -15.91
CA ILE A 61 14.34 -4.02 -16.32
C ILE A 61 14.68 -3.91 -17.82
N LYS A 62 13.70 -3.59 -18.67
CA LYS A 62 13.91 -3.46 -20.13
C LYS A 62 14.85 -2.32 -20.50
N GLN A 63 14.86 -1.24 -19.72
CA GLN A 63 15.76 -0.10 -19.97
C GLN A 63 17.24 -0.43 -19.70
N GLY A 64 17.53 -1.39 -18.81
CA GLY A 64 18.90 -1.82 -18.48
C GLY A 64 19.80 -0.75 -17.86
N LYS A 65 19.26 0.40 -17.44
CA LYS A 65 20.01 1.56 -16.93
C LYS A 65 20.08 1.64 -15.41
N HIS A 66 19.16 0.96 -14.74
CA HIS A 66 19.02 1.06 -13.29
C HIS A 66 19.90 0.03 -12.57
N ARG A 67 20.36 0.38 -11.36
CA ARG A 67 21.14 -0.53 -10.52
C ARG A 67 20.30 -1.74 -10.11
N LEU A 68 20.92 -2.92 -10.02
CA LEU A 68 20.24 -4.15 -9.56
C LEU A 68 19.58 -3.99 -8.18
N VAL A 69 20.22 -3.23 -7.28
CA VAL A 69 19.66 -2.92 -5.95
C VAL A 69 18.31 -2.21 -6.07
N TYR A 70 18.19 -1.23 -6.96
CA TYR A 70 16.93 -0.52 -7.18
C TYR A 70 15.83 -1.44 -7.72
N ILE A 71 16.16 -2.27 -8.72
CA ILE A 71 15.24 -3.26 -9.28
C ILE A 71 14.76 -4.24 -8.20
N PHE A 72 15.70 -4.73 -7.36
CA PHE A 72 15.39 -5.62 -6.24
C PHE A 72 14.46 -4.97 -5.22
N LEU A 73 14.70 -3.71 -4.84
CA LEU A 73 13.85 -3.00 -3.88
C LEU A 73 12.44 -2.74 -4.42
N VAL A 74 12.31 -2.40 -5.70
CA VAL A 74 10.99 -2.28 -6.35
C VAL A 74 10.27 -3.63 -6.38
N ALA A 75 10.98 -4.71 -6.69
CA ALA A 75 10.44 -6.07 -6.66
C ALA A 75 10.02 -6.49 -5.25
N LEU A 76 10.78 -6.10 -4.21
CA LEU A 76 10.46 -6.36 -2.80
C LEU A 76 9.16 -5.66 -2.38
N VAL A 77 8.97 -4.39 -2.76
CA VAL A 77 7.72 -3.65 -2.53
C VAL A 77 6.56 -4.32 -3.24
N LEU A 78 6.75 -4.72 -4.50
CA LEU A 78 5.73 -5.42 -5.27
C LEU A 78 5.34 -6.75 -4.62
N ALA A 79 6.32 -7.54 -4.18
CA ALA A 79 6.07 -8.83 -3.50
C ALA A 79 5.26 -8.65 -2.20
N GLY A 80 5.58 -7.63 -1.39
CA GLY A 80 4.81 -7.29 -0.20
C GLY A 80 3.37 -6.85 -0.54
N ALA A 81 3.21 -6.00 -1.54
CA ALA A 81 1.87 -5.58 -1.99
C ALA A 81 1.01 -6.76 -2.47
N ILE A 82 1.59 -7.67 -3.25
CA ILE A 82 0.92 -8.90 -3.72
C ILE A 82 0.58 -9.81 -2.53
N GLY A 83 1.49 -9.98 -1.57
CA GLY A 83 1.27 -10.82 -0.38
C GLY A 83 0.05 -10.41 0.44
N ASN A 84 -0.16 -9.12 0.64
CA ASN A 84 -1.36 -8.59 1.33
C ASN A 84 -2.61 -8.64 0.43
N MET A 85 -2.41 -8.55 -0.88
CA MET A 85 -3.51 -8.63 -1.83
C MET A 85 -4.11 -10.03 -1.90
N ILE A 86 -3.27 -11.07 -1.83
CA ILE A 86 -3.72 -12.48 -1.81
C ILE A 86 -4.69 -12.71 -0.64
N ASP A 87 -4.37 -12.22 0.56
CA ASP A 87 -5.27 -12.33 1.71
C ASP A 87 -6.63 -11.65 1.42
N SER A 88 -6.59 -10.43 0.90
CA SER A 88 -7.80 -9.66 0.59
C SER A 88 -8.66 -10.31 -0.49
N MET A 89 -8.05 -10.96 -1.48
CA MET A 89 -8.75 -11.64 -2.58
C MET A 89 -9.38 -12.95 -2.13
N PHE A 90 -8.66 -13.77 -1.37
CA PHE A 90 -8.99 -15.19 -1.23
C PHE A 90 -9.41 -15.61 0.18
N TYR A 91 -8.94 -14.96 1.25
CA TYR A 91 -9.24 -15.45 2.60
C TYR A 91 -10.73 -15.38 2.94
N GLY A 92 -11.44 -14.38 2.41
CA GLY A 92 -12.90 -14.32 2.52
C GLY A 92 -13.63 -15.51 1.91
N LEU A 93 -13.11 -16.05 0.81
CA LEU A 93 -13.71 -17.16 0.06
C LEU A 93 -13.34 -18.54 0.62
N MET A 94 -12.20 -18.66 1.31
CA MET A 94 -11.58 -19.95 1.65
C MET A 94 -11.71 -20.33 3.13
N PHE A 95 -12.00 -19.38 4.00
CA PHE A 95 -12.02 -19.62 5.46
C PHE A 95 -13.32 -19.17 6.11
N THR A 96 -13.64 -19.76 7.27
CA THR A 96 -14.66 -19.25 8.19
C THR A 96 -14.19 -17.93 8.81
N ALA A 97 -15.11 -17.16 9.37
CA ALA A 97 -14.77 -15.97 10.15
C ALA A 97 -13.91 -16.35 11.36
N SER A 98 -12.87 -15.58 11.64
CA SER A 98 -12.08 -15.75 12.86
C SER A 98 -12.83 -15.18 14.06
N SER A 99 -12.69 -15.84 15.20
CA SER A 99 -13.37 -15.51 16.47
C SER A 99 -12.38 -15.58 17.63
N PRO A 100 -12.60 -14.82 18.72
CA PRO A 100 -11.86 -15.00 19.97
C PRO A 100 -12.10 -16.35 20.67
N TYR A 101 -13.14 -17.08 20.26
CA TYR A 101 -13.59 -18.30 20.95
C TYR A 101 -13.28 -19.59 20.19
N TYR A 102 -13.02 -19.51 18.89
CA TYR A 102 -12.69 -20.68 18.06
C TYR A 102 -11.77 -20.30 16.91
N VAL A 103 -10.98 -21.25 16.50
CA VAL A 103 -10.04 -21.12 15.38
C VAL A 103 -10.77 -21.23 14.05
N ALA A 104 -10.41 -20.37 13.10
CA ALA A 104 -10.96 -20.44 11.75
C ALA A 104 -10.45 -21.70 11.01
N TYR A 105 -11.28 -22.29 10.18
CA TYR A 105 -10.95 -23.44 9.37
C TYR A 105 -11.28 -23.19 7.89
N GLN A 106 -10.65 -23.98 7.03
CA GLN A 106 -10.86 -23.91 5.60
C GLN A 106 -12.21 -24.51 5.21
N VAL A 107 -12.91 -23.84 4.30
CA VAL A 107 -14.18 -24.27 3.71
C VAL A 107 -14.05 -24.44 2.21
N PRO A 108 -15.00 -25.09 1.52
CA PRO A 108 -15.05 -25.11 0.06
C PRO A 108 -14.98 -23.69 -0.52
N PHE A 109 -14.31 -23.53 -1.64
CA PHE A 109 -14.10 -22.22 -2.27
C PHE A 109 -15.44 -21.55 -2.60
N GLY A 110 -15.65 -20.36 -2.08
CA GLY A 110 -16.88 -19.58 -2.23
C GLY A 110 -17.84 -19.66 -1.03
N GLU A 111 -17.61 -20.57 -0.06
CA GLU A 111 -18.42 -20.71 1.15
C GLU A 111 -17.82 -19.99 2.38
N GLY A 112 -16.82 -19.17 2.16
CA GLY A 112 -16.12 -18.46 3.22
C GLY A 112 -16.90 -17.27 3.78
N TYR A 113 -16.23 -16.53 4.70
CA TYR A 113 -16.89 -15.47 5.47
C TYR A 113 -17.14 -14.16 4.69
N ALA A 114 -16.55 -13.99 3.53
CA ALA A 114 -16.69 -12.75 2.75
C ALA A 114 -16.46 -13.01 1.24
N PRO A 115 -17.07 -12.18 0.37
CA PRO A 115 -16.88 -12.28 -1.06
C PRO A 115 -15.47 -11.86 -1.50
N PHE A 116 -15.17 -12.06 -2.78
CA PHE A 116 -13.91 -11.68 -3.41
C PHE A 116 -13.54 -10.22 -3.14
N PHE A 117 -12.27 -9.92 -2.88
CA PHE A 117 -11.73 -8.64 -2.42
C PHE A 117 -12.09 -8.18 -1.00
N MET A 118 -12.90 -8.92 -0.28
CA MET A 118 -13.37 -8.56 1.06
C MET A 118 -12.69 -9.38 2.16
N GLY A 119 -11.72 -10.25 1.83
CA GLY A 119 -10.91 -11.01 2.78
C GLY A 119 -10.05 -10.11 3.66
N LYS A 120 -9.92 -10.37 4.95
CA LYS A 120 -9.10 -9.61 5.87
C LYS A 120 -7.64 -10.04 5.80
N VAL A 121 -6.72 -9.07 5.89
CA VAL A 121 -5.28 -9.33 5.95
C VAL A 121 -4.94 -9.85 7.35
N VAL A 122 -4.10 -10.88 7.41
CA VAL A 122 -3.60 -11.44 8.68
C VAL A 122 -2.30 -10.75 9.06
N ASP A 123 -2.31 -10.10 10.22
CA ASP A 123 -1.16 -9.48 10.86
C ASP A 123 -0.77 -10.28 12.11
N MET A 124 0.55 -10.33 12.44
CA MET A 124 1.02 -11.24 13.48
C MET A 124 2.23 -10.76 14.28
N PHE A 125 3.05 -9.86 13.78
CA PHE A 125 4.28 -9.43 14.47
C PHE A 125 4.04 -8.18 15.27
N ARG A 126 4.29 -8.23 16.59
CA ARG A 126 4.26 -7.08 17.48
C ARG A 126 5.56 -6.97 18.27
N PHE A 127 6.11 -5.75 18.32
CA PHE A 127 7.39 -5.44 18.96
C PHE A 127 7.25 -4.32 19.99
N PRO A 128 6.59 -4.54 21.13
CA PRO A 128 6.44 -3.54 22.17
C PRO A 128 7.77 -3.37 22.93
N PHE A 129 8.67 -2.54 22.41
CA PHE A 129 10.03 -2.42 22.95
C PHE A 129 10.07 -1.87 24.38
N PHE A 130 9.29 -0.81 24.66
CA PHE A 130 9.16 -0.23 26.00
C PHE A 130 7.87 0.57 26.13
N THR A 131 7.37 0.66 27.36
CA THR A 131 6.23 1.51 27.71
C THR A 131 6.73 2.83 28.29
N TYR A 132 6.03 3.91 28.01
CA TYR A 132 6.28 5.24 28.54
C TYR A 132 4.98 5.91 28.93
N THR A 133 5.06 6.90 29.84
CA THR A 133 3.91 7.70 30.21
C THR A 133 4.08 9.10 29.63
N TRP A 134 3.07 9.58 28.91
CA TRP A 134 3.09 10.93 28.38
C TRP A 134 3.11 11.95 29.53
N PRO A 135 3.95 13.01 29.46
CA PRO A 135 3.94 14.06 30.44
C PRO A 135 2.56 14.70 30.59
N GLU A 136 2.16 15.08 31.79
CA GLU A 136 0.82 15.63 32.07
C GLU A 136 0.49 16.90 31.24
N TRP A 137 1.52 17.67 30.88
CA TRP A 137 1.37 18.89 30.06
C TRP A 137 1.08 18.61 28.57
N PHE A 138 1.17 17.36 28.11
CA PHE A 138 0.97 17.05 26.70
C PHE A 138 -0.54 17.06 26.37
N PRO A 139 -0.98 17.87 25.36
CA PRO A 139 -2.38 17.95 25.02
C PRO A 139 -2.89 16.59 24.52
N ILE A 140 -4.08 16.18 24.95
CA ILE A 140 -4.83 14.97 24.56
C ILE A 140 -4.33 13.69 25.24
N TRP A 141 -3.04 13.45 25.38
CA TRP A 141 -2.46 12.19 25.91
C TRP A 141 -1.74 12.33 27.25
N GLY A 142 -1.78 13.52 27.89
CA GLY A 142 -1.13 13.75 29.19
C GLY A 142 -1.54 12.70 30.22
N GLY A 143 -0.56 12.09 30.89
CA GLY A 143 -0.76 11.03 31.89
C GLY A 143 -1.12 9.64 31.36
N GLN A 144 -1.35 9.49 30.06
CA GLN A 144 -1.64 8.18 29.45
C GLN A 144 -0.35 7.37 29.21
N GLN A 145 -0.47 6.05 29.35
CA GLN A 145 0.61 5.15 28.98
C GLN A 145 0.59 4.89 27.48
N GLY A 146 1.74 4.98 26.86
CA GLY A 146 1.99 4.59 25.48
C GLY A 146 3.01 3.46 25.41
N THR A 147 2.94 2.66 24.37
CA THR A 147 3.94 1.64 24.06
C THR A 147 4.69 2.04 22.79
N PHE A 148 6.00 2.03 22.87
CA PHE A 148 6.81 2.33 21.68
C PHE A 148 6.80 1.14 20.74
N PHE A 149 6.34 1.38 19.49
CA PHE A 149 6.23 0.42 18.40
C PHE A 149 5.25 -0.72 18.71
N ASP A 150 4.00 -0.38 19.04
CA ASP A 150 2.92 -1.31 19.34
C ASP A 150 2.11 -1.84 18.13
N PRO A 151 2.17 -1.28 16.91
CA PRO A 151 1.40 -1.78 15.78
C PRO A 151 1.73 -3.24 15.46
N VAL A 152 0.68 -4.04 15.21
CA VAL A 152 0.80 -5.41 14.71
C VAL A 152 0.88 -5.36 13.18
N PHE A 153 1.85 -6.05 12.59
CA PHE A 153 2.08 -6.10 11.16
C PHE A 153 2.50 -7.49 10.69
N ASN A 154 2.62 -7.69 9.40
CA ASN A 154 3.04 -8.96 8.81
C ASN A 154 4.32 -8.82 7.96
N PHE A 155 4.84 -9.94 7.49
CA PHE A 155 6.07 -9.96 6.68
C PHE A 155 5.94 -9.16 5.36
N ALA A 156 4.76 -9.14 4.75
CA ALA A 156 4.53 -8.37 3.52
C ALA A 156 4.62 -6.85 3.78
N ASP A 157 4.11 -6.36 4.94
CA ASP A 157 4.26 -4.96 5.35
C ASP A 157 5.72 -4.60 5.59
N SER A 158 6.49 -5.53 6.18
CA SER A 158 7.94 -5.36 6.33
C SER A 158 8.64 -5.21 4.99
N CYS A 159 8.31 -6.04 3.99
CA CYS A 159 8.86 -5.94 2.64
C CYS A 159 8.57 -4.58 2.00
N VAL A 160 7.35 -4.09 2.13
CA VAL A 160 6.95 -2.76 1.61
C VAL A 160 7.72 -1.66 2.32
N SER A 161 7.72 -1.66 3.65
CA SER A 161 8.34 -0.60 4.46
C SER A 161 9.86 -0.56 4.28
N VAL A 162 10.52 -1.70 4.39
CA VAL A 162 11.98 -1.81 4.18
C VAL A 162 12.35 -1.45 2.75
N GLY A 163 11.58 -1.92 1.76
CA GLY A 163 11.81 -1.58 0.35
C GLY A 163 11.75 -0.09 0.10
N ILE A 164 10.72 0.60 0.60
CA ILE A 164 10.55 2.05 0.44
C ILE A 164 11.65 2.81 1.18
N ILE A 165 11.92 2.49 2.45
CA ILE A 165 12.94 3.17 3.25
C ILE A 165 14.32 2.99 2.61
N ALA A 166 14.66 1.77 2.18
CA ALA A 166 15.93 1.50 1.52
C ALA A 166 16.06 2.23 0.17
N MET A 167 14.97 2.35 -0.62
CA MET A 167 14.97 3.17 -1.83
C MET A 167 15.23 4.65 -1.53
N LEU A 168 14.60 5.20 -0.51
CA LEU A 168 14.81 6.60 -0.08
C LEU A 168 16.24 6.89 0.38
N ILE A 169 16.91 5.90 0.98
CA ILE A 169 18.28 6.05 1.49
C ILE A 169 19.31 5.81 0.37
N PHE A 170 19.18 4.71 -0.37
CA PHE A 170 20.23 4.22 -1.27
C PHE A 170 20.01 4.54 -2.74
N CYS A 171 18.79 4.91 -3.14
CA CYS A 171 18.39 5.06 -4.53
C CYS A 171 17.82 6.46 -4.84
N ARG A 172 18.33 7.50 -4.17
CA ARG A 172 17.86 8.89 -4.34
C ARG A 172 17.97 9.39 -5.77
N LYS A 173 19.07 9.07 -6.47
CA LYS A 173 19.31 9.49 -7.86
C LYS A 173 18.25 8.94 -8.82
N GLU A 174 17.90 7.66 -8.68
CA GLU A 174 16.85 7.03 -9.48
C GLU A 174 15.46 7.64 -9.20
N LEU A 175 15.22 8.04 -7.95
CA LEU A 175 13.97 8.70 -7.57
C LEU A 175 13.88 10.15 -8.10
N GLU A 176 14.99 10.88 -8.14
CA GLU A 176 15.09 12.23 -8.72
C GLU A 176 14.86 12.21 -10.24
N GLU A 177 15.44 11.25 -10.97
CA GLU A 177 15.21 11.06 -12.40
C GLU A 177 13.73 10.80 -12.73
N LEU A 178 13.02 10.09 -11.87
CA LEU A 178 11.56 9.90 -11.98
C LEU A 178 10.78 11.21 -11.85
N GLY A 179 11.20 12.07 -10.90
CA GLY A 179 10.61 13.39 -10.67
C GLY A 179 10.80 14.33 -11.85
N GLU A 180 12.01 14.39 -12.41
CA GLU A 180 12.36 15.24 -13.55
C GLU A 180 11.68 14.77 -14.85
N GLY A 181 11.61 13.47 -15.09
CA GLY A 181 10.91 12.91 -16.24
C GLY A 181 9.42 13.29 -16.27
N LYS A 182 8.79 13.36 -15.09
CA LYS A 182 7.40 13.75 -14.93
C LYS A 182 7.19 15.25 -15.18
N LYS A 183 8.15 16.10 -14.77
CA LYS A 183 8.13 17.55 -14.99
C LYS A 183 8.26 17.90 -16.47
N LYS A 184 9.18 17.26 -17.19
CA LYS A 184 9.35 17.43 -18.64
C LYS A 184 8.14 16.97 -19.46
N SER A 185 7.38 15.97 -19.03
CA SER A 185 6.17 15.55 -19.71
C SER A 185 4.99 16.51 -19.46
N SER A 186 4.91 17.11 -18.27
CA SER A 186 3.90 18.11 -17.93
C SER A 186 4.13 19.42 -18.70
N ASP A 187 5.38 19.88 -18.82
CA ASP A 187 5.71 21.10 -19.58
C ASP A 187 5.49 20.93 -21.09
N LYS A 188 5.66 19.73 -21.63
CA LYS A 188 5.35 19.44 -23.04
C LYS A 188 3.83 19.43 -23.31
N SER A 189 3.01 18.94 -22.38
CA SER A 189 1.55 18.96 -22.56
C SER A 189 0.99 20.38 -22.50
N SER A 190 1.47 21.21 -21.58
CA SER A 190 1.05 22.60 -21.46
C SER A 190 1.49 23.50 -22.63
N SER A 191 2.65 23.23 -23.22
CA SER A 191 3.13 23.94 -24.42
C SER A 191 2.38 23.51 -25.70
N SER A 192 1.95 22.26 -25.79
CA SER A 192 1.13 21.74 -26.89
C SER A 192 -0.29 22.31 -26.88
N GLU A 193 -0.90 22.49 -25.71
CA GLU A 193 -2.22 23.12 -25.56
C GLU A 193 -2.18 24.64 -25.91
N LYS A 194 -1.13 25.36 -25.50
CA LYS A 194 -0.96 26.77 -25.89
C LYS A 194 -0.80 26.95 -27.41
N ASN A 195 -0.03 26.12 -28.08
CA ASN A 195 0.13 26.19 -29.53
C ASN A 195 -1.15 25.85 -30.33
N SER A 196 -2.02 24.98 -29.78
CA SER A 196 -3.31 24.68 -30.41
C SER A 196 -4.34 25.80 -30.23
N SER A 197 -4.30 26.52 -29.10
CA SER A 197 -5.17 27.67 -28.87
C SER A 197 -4.77 28.91 -29.69
N GLU A 198 -3.46 29.15 -29.90
CA GLU A 198 -3.00 30.25 -30.75
C GLU A 198 -3.32 30.02 -32.25
N LYS A 199 -3.20 28.75 -32.72
CA LYS A 199 -3.59 28.43 -34.11
C LYS A 199 -5.10 28.58 -34.37
N SER A 200 -5.95 28.35 -33.38
CA SER A 200 -7.40 28.53 -33.53
C SER A 200 -7.84 30.00 -33.50
N SER A 201 -7.09 30.88 -32.84
CA SER A 201 -7.36 32.32 -32.81
C SER A 201 -6.87 33.03 -34.07
N SER A 202 -5.73 32.63 -34.64
CA SER A 202 -5.19 33.17 -35.89
C SER A 202 -5.99 32.78 -37.14
N GLY A 203 -6.65 31.59 -37.16
CA GLY A 203 -7.51 31.17 -38.25
C GLY A 203 -8.85 31.94 -38.34
N LYS A 204 -9.38 32.42 -37.20
CA LYS A 204 -10.62 33.18 -37.18
C LYS A 204 -10.45 34.65 -37.65
N SER A 205 -9.31 35.25 -37.45
CA SER A 205 -9.03 36.66 -37.89
C SER A 205 -8.81 36.76 -39.40
N SER A 206 -8.34 35.70 -40.07
CA SER A 206 -8.15 35.70 -41.53
C SER A 206 -9.46 35.41 -42.31
N GLU A 207 -10.43 34.71 -41.75
CA GLU A 207 -11.74 34.47 -42.41
C GLU A 207 -12.67 35.69 -42.28
N GLU A 208 -12.56 36.48 -41.22
CA GLU A 208 -13.37 37.68 -41.00
C GLU A 208 -12.91 38.84 -41.91
N SER A 209 -11.64 38.90 -42.28
CA SER A 209 -11.11 39.89 -43.20
C SER A 209 -11.48 39.65 -44.68
N ALA A 210 -11.68 38.37 -45.05
CA ALA A 210 -12.05 37.97 -46.41
C ALA A 210 -13.56 38.08 -46.69
N ARG A 211 -14.42 38.34 -45.66
CA ARG A 211 -15.85 38.55 -45.84
C ARG A 211 -16.26 39.99 -45.94
N LYS A 212 -15.38 40.96 -45.79
CA LYS A 212 -15.62 42.41 -45.84
C LYS A 212 -15.03 43.11 -47.05
N SER A 213 -14.45 42.40 -47.99
CA SER A 213 -14.10 42.84 -49.32
C SER A 213 -15.04 42.19 -50.36
#